data_21137e0dbda4aea6c4edae19519a71c3
#
_entry.id   21137e0dbda4aea6c4edae19519a71c3
#
_cell.length_a   1.000
_cell.length_b   1.000
_cell.length_c   1.000
_cell.angle_alpha   90.00
_cell.angle_beta   90.00
_cell.angle_gamma   90.00
#
_symmetry.space_group_name_H-M   'P 1'
#
loop_
_entity.id
_entity.type
_entity.pdbx_description
1 polymer ?
#
loop_
_entity_poly.entity_id
_entity_poly.type
_entity_poly.pdbx_seq_one_letter_code
_entity_poly.pdbx_strand_id
1 'polypeptide(L)'
;MKAQRDTAAFERYRQEHARCLGMAIEELRTDKSLTPSEVAKRANVSVLWIQRLETNQLHTNYTIRRLDQVARALGLELYDLYKRAGEMMGPPPWLDREGALNDE
;
A
#
# COMPACT_ATOMS: atom_id res chain seq x y z
N MET A 1 5.18 -16.41 24.56
CA MET A 1 4.21 -15.34 24.35
C MET A 1 3.65 -15.42 22.96
N LYS A 2 2.35 -15.42 22.86
CA LYS A 2 1.70 -15.56 21.57
C LYS A 2 1.98 -14.37 20.65
N ALA A 3 2.00 -13.18 21.21
CA ALA A 3 2.28 -12.00 20.40
C ALA A 3 3.64 -12.07 19.74
N GLN A 4 4.61 -12.68 20.42
CA GLN A 4 5.95 -12.79 19.87
C GLN A 4 6.05 -13.80 18.72
N ARG A 5 5.21 -14.84 18.77
CA ARG A 5 5.24 -15.81 17.69
C ARG A 5 4.82 -15.20 16.37
N ASP A 6 3.97 -14.18 16.42
CA ASP A 6 3.40 -13.59 15.22
C ASP A 6 4.22 -12.44 14.68
N THR A 7 5.28 -12.04 15.39
CA THR A 7 6.03 -10.85 15.02
C THR A 7 6.63 -10.97 13.62
N ALA A 8 7.28 -12.10 13.32
CA ALA A 8 7.90 -12.27 12.02
C ALA A 8 6.86 -12.34 10.90
N ALA A 9 5.74 -13.03 11.16
CA ALA A 9 4.68 -13.11 10.16
C ALA A 9 4.04 -11.75 9.92
N PHE A 10 3.81 -10.99 11.00
CA PHE A 10 3.25 -9.67 10.88
C PHE A 10 4.18 -8.73 10.13
N GLU A 11 5.47 -8.83 10.39
CA GLU A 11 6.45 -7.98 9.71
C GLU A 11 6.53 -8.31 8.23
N ARG A 12 6.49 -9.59 7.87
CA ARG A 12 6.45 -9.98 6.46
C ARG A 12 5.19 -9.47 5.79
N TYR A 13 4.07 -9.52 6.49
CA TYR A 13 2.81 -9.00 5.96
C TYR A 13 2.90 -7.50 5.71
N ARG A 14 3.49 -6.76 6.65
CA ARG A 14 3.66 -5.32 6.47
C ARG A 14 4.52 -4.99 5.26
N GLN A 15 5.61 -5.74 5.08
CA GLN A 15 6.50 -5.55 3.93
C GLN A 15 5.76 -5.85 2.63
N GLU A 16 5.02 -6.93 2.61
CA GLU A 16 4.26 -7.30 1.42
C GLU A 16 3.16 -6.29 1.13
N HIS A 17 2.50 -5.78 2.17
CA HIS A 17 1.47 -4.77 1.99
C HIS A 17 2.07 -3.50 1.38
N ALA A 18 3.26 -3.09 1.84
CA ALA A 18 3.92 -1.91 1.29
C ALA A 18 4.23 -2.10 -0.20
N ARG A 19 4.70 -3.29 -0.57
CA ARG A 19 4.98 -3.61 -1.97
C ARG A 19 3.70 -3.54 -2.81
N CYS A 20 2.63 -4.14 -2.32
CA CYS A 20 1.36 -4.14 -3.04
C CYS A 20 0.75 -2.75 -3.11
N LEU A 21 0.96 -1.94 -2.08
CA LEU A 21 0.46 -0.57 -2.08
C LEU A 21 1.10 0.23 -3.20
N GLY A 22 2.41 0.09 -3.39
CA GLY A 22 3.09 0.74 -4.51
C GLY A 22 2.56 0.27 -5.85
N MET A 23 2.35 -1.04 -5.99
CA MET A 23 1.79 -1.60 -7.23
C MET A 23 0.37 -1.09 -7.48
N ALA A 24 -0.43 -0.99 -6.43
CA ALA A 24 -1.80 -0.50 -6.55
C ALA A 24 -1.81 0.95 -7.02
N ILE A 25 -0.92 1.77 -6.48
CA ILE A 25 -0.84 3.16 -6.88
C ILE A 25 -0.45 3.27 -8.34
N GLU A 26 0.52 2.49 -8.78
CA GLU A 26 0.92 2.48 -10.18
C GLU A 26 -0.24 2.07 -11.09
N GLU A 27 -0.95 1.02 -10.73
CA GLU A 27 -2.08 0.56 -11.51
C GLU A 27 -3.18 1.63 -11.60
N LEU A 28 -3.55 2.20 -10.45
CA LEU A 28 -4.61 3.21 -10.42
C LEU A 28 -4.20 4.47 -11.18
N ARG A 29 -2.92 4.82 -11.12
CA ARG A 29 -2.40 5.96 -11.86
C ARG A 29 -2.47 5.71 -13.36
N THR A 30 -2.01 4.53 -13.80
CA THR A 30 -1.98 4.22 -15.24
C THR A 30 -3.39 4.05 -15.79
N ASP A 31 -4.31 3.55 -14.99
CA ASP A 31 -5.72 3.46 -15.41
C ASP A 31 -6.31 4.83 -15.74
N LYS A 32 -5.79 5.87 -15.11
CA LYS A 32 -6.25 7.24 -15.36
C LYS A 32 -5.36 7.95 -16.36
N SER A 33 -4.42 7.25 -16.97
CA SER A 33 -3.49 7.80 -17.95
C SER A 33 -2.66 8.95 -17.39
N LEU A 34 -2.32 8.87 -16.11
CA LEU A 34 -1.52 9.89 -15.44
C LEU A 34 -0.08 9.44 -15.34
N THR A 35 0.84 10.37 -15.59
CA THR A 35 2.27 10.11 -15.38
C THR A 35 2.63 10.29 -13.92
N PRO A 36 3.76 9.71 -13.47
CA PRO A 36 4.24 9.98 -12.11
C PRO A 36 4.41 11.47 -11.83
N SER A 37 4.88 12.23 -12.81
CA SER A 37 5.05 13.68 -12.65
C SER A 37 3.73 14.37 -12.41
N GLU A 38 2.69 13.98 -13.13
CA GLU A 38 1.37 14.56 -12.95
C GLU A 38 0.81 14.29 -11.57
N VAL A 39 0.95 13.05 -11.10
CA VAL A 39 0.48 12.69 -9.77
C VAL A 39 1.28 13.44 -8.71
N ALA A 40 2.60 13.50 -8.88
CA ALA A 40 3.47 14.19 -7.93
C ALA A 40 3.07 15.67 -7.81
N LYS A 41 2.81 16.30 -8.94
CA LYS A 41 2.41 17.73 -8.94
C LYS A 41 1.10 17.91 -8.20
N ARG A 42 0.10 17.07 -8.49
CA ARG A 42 -1.19 17.17 -7.85
C ARG A 42 -1.13 16.85 -6.36
N ALA A 43 -0.27 15.91 -5.99
CA ALA A 43 -0.14 15.49 -4.58
C ALA A 43 0.80 16.38 -3.79
N ASN A 44 1.51 17.29 -4.47
CA ASN A 44 2.49 18.17 -3.84
C ASN A 44 3.61 17.37 -3.17
N VAL A 45 4.11 16.39 -3.90
CA VAL A 45 5.27 15.60 -3.49
C VAL A 45 6.24 15.56 -4.66
N SER A 46 7.46 15.05 -4.43
CA SER A 46 8.43 14.95 -5.51
C SER A 46 8.12 13.75 -6.39
N VAL A 47 8.48 13.87 -7.67
CA VAL A 47 8.29 12.76 -8.60
C VAL A 47 9.15 11.56 -8.19
N LEU A 48 10.32 11.81 -7.64
CA LEU A 48 11.20 10.75 -7.16
C LEU A 48 10.53 9.97 -6.03
N TRP A 49 9.79 10.66 -5.15
CA TRP A 49 9.08 10.00 -4.08
C TRP A 49 7.99 9.08 -4.64
N ILE A 50 7.24 9.54 -5.65
CA ILE A 50 6.23 8.68 -6.31
C ILE A 50 6.90 7.45 -6.92
N GLN A 51 7.99 7.64 -7.63
CA GLN A 51 8.69 6.53 -8.28
C GLN A 51 9.20 5.51 -7.26
N ARG A 52 9.75 6.00 -6.16
CA ARG A 52 10.24 5.12 -5.09
C ARG A 52 9.11 4.38 -4.39
N LEU A 53 7.97 5.03 -4.23
CA LEU A 53 6.79 4.40 -3.65
C LEU A 53 6.31 3.25 -4.54
N GLU A 54 6.20 3.50 -5.84
CA GLU A 54 5.69 2.51 -6.79
C GLU A 54 6.63 1.32 -6.96
N THR A 55 7.92 1.53 -6.79
CA THR A 55 8.91 0.47 -6.96
C THR A 55 9.37 -0.14 -5.65
N ASN A 56 8.67 0.15 -4.58
CA ASN A 56 8.93 -0.38 -3.23
C ASN A 56 10.33 -0.03 -2.70
N GLN A 57 10.84 1.14 -3.07
CA GLN A 57 12.12 1.58 -2.56
C GLN A 57 11.99 2.30 -1.21
N LEU A 58 10.77 2.70 -0.86
CA LEU A 58 10.51 3.30 0.43
C LEU A 58 10.21 2.25 1.50
N HIS A 59 9.89 1.04 1.08
CA HIS A 59 9.44 -0.03 1.98
C HIS A 59 8.24 0.47 2.79
N THR A 60 8.37 0.57 4.11
CA THR A 60 7.28 1.09 4.95
C THR A 60 7.52 2.55 5.36
N ASN A 61 8.47 3.21 4.73
CA ASN A 61 8.91 4.56 5.11
C ASN A 61 8.09 5.64 4.41
N TYR A 62 6.81 5.61 4.63
CA TYR A 62 5.87 6.61 4.10
C TYR A 62 4.87 6.95 5.19
N THR A 63 4.26 8.12 5.06
CA THR A 63 3.27 8.57 6.04
C THR A 63 1.88 8.44 5.45
N ILE A 64 0.90 8.28 6.33
CA ILE A 64 -0.50 8.25 5.92
C ILE A 64 -0.87 9.56 5.25
N ARG A 65 -0.32 10.67 5.76
CA ARG A 65 -0.59 11.98 5.17
C ARG A 65 -0.19 12.03 3.70
N ARG A 66 1.00 11.52 3.37
CA ARG A 66 1.44 11.54 1.97
C ARG A 66 0.65 10.58 1.10
N LEU A 67 0.28 9.43 1.66
CA LEU A 67 -0.58 8.49 0.93
C LEU A 67 -1.94 9.12 0.65
N ASP A 68 -2.49 9.85 1.61
CA ASP A 68 -3.75 10.53 1.40
C ASP A 68 -3.65 11.58 0.30
N GLN A 69 -2.52 12.32 0.28
CA GLN A 69 -2.29 13.28 -0.79
C GLN A 69 -2.25 12.61 -2.17
N VAL A 70 -1.62 11.45 -2.24
CA VAL A 70 -1.57 10.69 -3.50
C VAL A 70 -2.96 10.18 -3.88
N ALA A 71 -3.71 9.66 -2.93
CA ALA A 71 -5.07 9.20 -3.21
C ALA A 71 -5.92 10.31 -3.80
N ARG A 72 -5.88 11.48 -3.17
CA ARG A 72 -6.68 12.61 -3.65
C ARG A 72 -6.20 13.11 -5.00
N ALA A 73 -4.90 13.05 -5.25
CA ALA A 73 -4.36 13.38 -6.57
C ALA A 73 -4.92 12.46 -7.65
N LEU A 74 -5.28 11.24 -7.28
CA LEU A 74 -5.90 10.27 -8.19
C LEU A 74 -7.42 10.37 -8.19
N GLY A 75 -7.99 11.29 -7.43
CA GLY A 75 -9.44 11.40 -7.32
C GLY A 75 -10.07 10.31 -6.48
N LEU A 76 -9.30 9.75 -5.56
CA LEU A 76 -9.72 8.62 -4.75
C LEU A 76 -9.60 8.94 -3.26
N GLU A 77 -10.13 8.04 -2.44
CA GLU A 77 -9.95 8.10 -1.00
C GLU A 77 -8.76 7.23 -0.61
N LEU A 78 -8.16 7.53 0.54
CA LEU A 78 -7.07 6.69 1.05
C LEU A 78 -7.51 5.23 1.18
N TYR A 79 -8.76 5.01 1.56
CA TYR A 79 -9.32 3.68 1.66
C TYR A 79 -9.20 2.90 0.35
N ASP A 80 -9.37 3.58 -0.79
CA ASP A 80 -9.30 2.90 -2.08
C ASP A 80 -7.91 2.34 -2.36
N LEU A 81 -6.87 3.04 -1.92
CA LEU A 81 -5.51 2.54 -2.07
C LEU A 81 -5.29 1.28 -1.27
N TYR A 82 -5.72 1.30 -0.02
CA TYR A 82 -5.55 0.14 0.86
C TYR A 82 -6.40 -1.04 0.41
N LYS A 83 -7.61 -0.74 -0.06
CA LYS A 83 -8.49 -1.80 -0.57
C LYS A 83 -7.85 -2.52 -1.74
N ARG A 84 -7.30 -1.75 -2.68
CA ARG A 84 -6.69 -2.37 -3.86
C ARG A 84 -5.43 -3.15 -3.48
N ALA A 85 -4.62 -2.60 -2.59
CA ALA A 85 -3.43 -3.32 -2.12
C ALA A 85 -3.82 -4.61 -1.43
N GLY A 86 -4.87 -4.58 -0.62
CA GLY A 86 -5.36 -5.78 0.05
C GLY A 86 -5.86 -6.83 -0.91
N GLU A 87 -6.51 -6.41 -1.99
CA GLU A 87 -6.98 -7.35 -3.01
C GLU A 87 -5.81 -8.04 -3.70
N MET A 88 -4.72 -7.33 -3.90
CA MET A 88 -3.53 -7.87 -4.54
C MET A 88 -2.83 -8.91 -3.68
N MET A 89 -2.80 -8.70 -2.37
CA MET A 89 -2.01 -9.58 -1.52
C MET A 89 -2.82 -10.70 -0.84
N GLY A 90 -4.13 -10.54 -0.79
CA GLY A 90 -4.98 -11.53 -0.12
C GLY A 90 -4.96 -11.38 1.39
N PRO A 91 -5.58 -12.31 2.11
CA PRO A 91 -5.74 -12.19 3.56
C PRO A 91 -4.41 -12.37 4.30
N PRO A 92 -4.29 -11.77 5.48
CA PRO A 92 -3.08 -11.95 6.27
C PRO A 92 -2.93 -13.40 6.73
N PRO A 93 -1.69 -13.84 6.99
CA PRO A 93 -1.43 -15.25 7.28
C PRO A 93 -2.02 -15.77 8.58
N TRP A 94 -2.44 -14.86 9.48
CA TRP A 94 -3.05 -15.28 10.74
C TRP A 94 -4.57 -15.43 10.65
N LEU A 95 -5.15 -15.27 9.46
CA LEU A 95 -6.58 -15.49 9.24
C LEU A 95 -6.77 -16.85 8.54
N ASP A 96 -7.90 -17.50 8.84
CA ASP A 96 -8.23 -18.72 8.11
C ASP A 96 -8.88 -18.35 6.77
N ARG A 97 -9.33 -19.37 6.04
CA ARG A 97 -9.89 -19.18 4.71
C ARG A 97 -11.14 -18.33 4.69
N GLU A 98 -11.90 -18.36 5.77
CA GLU A 98 -13.12 -17.60 5.88
C GLU A 98 -12.89 -16.21 6.44
N GLY A 99 -11.64 -15.87 6.73
CA GLY A 99 -11.30 -14.58 7.28
C GLY A 99 -11.33 -14.50 8.79
N ALA A 100 -11.58 -15.59 9.47
CA ALA A 100 -11.57 -15.62 10.92
C ALA A 100 -10.16 -15.79 11.45
N LEU A 101 -9.92 -15.27 12.65
CA LEU A 101 -8.63 -15.42 13.29
C LEU A 101 -8.38 -16.88 13.62
N ASN A 102 -7.14 -17.30 13.41
CA ASN A 102 -6.70 -18.62 13.80
C ASN A 102 -6.53 -18.64 15.31
N ASP A 103 -7.23 -19.56 15.98
CA ASP A 103 -7.22 -19.58 17.44
C ASP A 103 -5.98 -20.22 18.01
N GLU A 104 -5.17 -20.87 17.21
CA GLU A 104 -3.96 -21.52 17.70
C GLU A 104 -2.74 -20.61 17.77
#